data_2418300226ec576ae8bec6be78032698
#
_entry.id   2418300226ec576ae8bec6be78032698
#
_cell.length_a   1.000
_cell.length_b   1.000
_cell.length_c   1.000
_cell.angle_alpha   90.00
_cell.angle_beta   90.00
_cell.angle_gamma   90.00
#
_symmetry.space_group_name_H-M   'P 1'
#
loop_
_entity.id
_entity.type
_entity.pdbx_description
1 polymer ?
#
loop_
_entity_poly.entity_id
_entity_poly.type
_entity_poly.pdbx_seq_one_letter_code
_entity_poly.pdbx_strand_id
1 'polypeptide(L)'
;MIKLYKYLGLIILAVFFFISCDDDANPGLDGLITPPTTPPSLTSIEPQNGGLAGITILTINGANFSSDLSKNEVYFNGVKGEILEGSSTQLKVKPPIVVSDSVQVKVSVFKVEDFSNILFYKLAPAAV
;
A
#
# COMPACT_ATOMS: atom_id res chain seq x y z
N MET A 1 18.36 26.66 58.06
CA MET A 1 17.22 25.73 57.89
C MET A 1 16.25 26.15 56.81
N ILE A 2 15.86 27.39 56.76
CA ILE A 2 14.89 27.87 55.75
C ILE A 2 15.42 27.77 54.32
N LYS A 3 16.72 27.86 54.13
CA LYS A 3 17.35 27.77 52.78
C LYS A 3 17.30 26.37 52.20
N LEU A 4 17.22 25.35 53.01
CA LEU A 4 17.16 23.97 52.55
C LEU A 4 15.83 23.63 51.91
N TYR A 5 14.77 24.19 52.41
CA TYR A 5 13.42 23.95 51.86
C TYR A 5 13.22 24.55 50.48
N LYS A 6 13.88 25.65 50.20
CA LYS A 6 13.80 26.26 48.87
C LYS A 6 14.44 25.40 47.78
N TYR A 7 15.53 24.75 48.12
CA TYR A 7 16.22 23.88 47.18
C TYR A 7 15.51 22.55 47.00
N LEU A 8 14.90 22.05 48.04
CA LEU A 8 14.15 20.82 47.99
C LEU A 8 12.93 20.93 47.05
N GLY A 9 12.23 22.05 47.13
CA GLY A 9 11.09 22.30 46.24
C GLY A 9 11.49 22.43 44.78
N LEU A 10 12.67 22.99 44.53
CA LEU A 10 13.15 23.16 43.17
C LEU A 10 13.58 21.84 42.56
N ILE A 11 14.18 20.96 43.34
CA ILE A 11 14.60 19.63 42.87
C ILE A 11 13.38 18.76 42.52
N ILE A 12 12.34 18.84 43.32
CA ILE A 12 11.09 18.09 43.09
C ILE A 12 10.41 18.58 41.82
N LEU A 13 10.46 19.87 41.54
CA LEU A 13 9.87 20.43 40.32
C LEU A 13 10.62 19.98 39.08
N ALA A 14 11.93 19.87 39.16
CA ALA A 14 12.76 19.41 38.05
C ALA A 14 12.49 17.95 37.70
N VAL A 15 12.25 17.11 38.70
CA VAL A 15 11.95 15.69 38.47
C VAL A 15 10.59 15.51 37.80
N PHE A 16 9.63 16.36 38.12
CA PHE A 16 8.33 16.30 37.46
C PHE A 16 8.40 16.60 35.97
N PHE A 17 9.33 17.44 35.59
CA PHE A 17 9.49 17.78 34.17
C PHE A 17 9.98 16.62 33.31
N PHE A 18 10.78 15.74 33.87
CA PHE A 18 11.30 14.59 33.15
C PHE A 18 10.27 13.48 32.93
N ILE A 19 9.33 13.35 33.85
CA ILE A 19 8.31 12.29 33.78
C ILE A 19 7.29 12.59 32.69
N SER A 20 6.98 13.85 32.42
CA SER A 20 6.00 14.22 31.41
C SER A 20 6.50 14.02 29.97
N CYS A 21 7.79 13.92 29.76
CA CYS A 21 8.35 13.68 28.42
C CYS A 21 8.30 12.21 28.01
N ASP A 22 8.23 11.30 28.96
CA ASP A 22 8.20 9.88 28.67
C ASP A 22 6.82 9.39 28.22
N ASP A 23 5.80 10.16 28.49
CA ASP A 23 4.43 9.79 28.14
C ASP A 23 4.15 9.89 26.63
N ASP A 24 4.96 10.66 25.92
CA ASP A 24 4.80 10.82 24.49
C ASP A 24 5.33 9.62 23.71
N ALA A 25 6.16 8.82 24.33
CA ALA A 25 6.67 7.62 23.70
C ALA A 25 5.75 6.44 24.01
N ASN A 26 4.70 6.31 23.25
CA ASN A 26 3.88 5.11 23.30
C ASN A 26 4.01 4.34 21.98
N PRO A 27 5.15 3.69 21.77
CA PRO A 27 5.43 3.04 20.50
C PRO A 27 4.52 1.86 20.21
N GLY A 28 3.85 1.33 21.22
CA GLY A 28 2.96 0.19 21.05
C GLY A 28 1.68 0.50 20.30
N LEU A 29 1.17 1.73 20.44
CA LEU A 29 -0.07 2.13 19.77
C LEU A 29 0.15 2.62 18.35
N ASP A 30 1.29 3.22 18.07
CA ASP A 30 1.60 3.72 16.74
C ASP A 30 1.79 2.58 15.73
N GLY A 31 2.38 1.46 16.15
CA GLY A 31 2.53 0.29 15.30
C GLY A 31 1.23 -0.43 14.97
N LEU A 32 0.21 -0.26 15.80
CA LEU A 32 -1.09 -0.90 15.62
C LEU A 32 -2.08 -0.05 14.81
N ILE A 33 -1.91 1.26 14.82
CA ILE A 33 -2.90 2.21 14.30
C ILE A 33 -2.49 2.77 12.96
N THR A 34 -1.22 2.72 12.59
CA THR A 34 -0.77 3.29 11.33
C THR A 34 -1.06 2.31 10.19
N PRO A 35 -2.14 2.50 9.45
CA PRO A 35 -2.29 1.76 8.21
C PRO A 35 -1.21 2.20 7.23
N PRO A 36 -0.81 1.34 6.30
CA PRO A 36 0.06 1.77 5.23
C PRO A 36 -0.61 2.93 4.51
N THR A 37 0.01 4.09 4.58
CA THR A 37 -0.58 5.33 4.06
C THR A 37 -0.15 5.63 2.64
N THR A 38 0.82 4.89 2.12
CA THR A 38 1.33 5.14 0.78
C THR A 38 0.53 4.33 -0.23
N PRO A 39 -0.17 4.99 -1.16
CA PRO A 39 -0.93 4.28 -2.17
C PRO A 39 0.00 3.48 -3.09
N PRO A 40 -0.48 2.39 -3.66
CA PRO A 40 0.29 1.66 -4.67
C PRO A 40 0.49 2.52 -5.91
N SER A 41 1.55 2.26 -6.65
CA SER A 41 1.83 2.93 -7.90
C SER A 41 2.15 1.92 -8.99
N LEU A 42 1.75 2.22 -10.22
CA LEU A 42 2.01 1.39 -11.39
C LEU A 42 3.05 2.08 -12.27
N THR A 43 4.03 1.33 -12.72
CA THR A 43 5.08 1.81 -13.62
C THR A 43 4.89 1.29 -15.03
N SER A 44 4.66 -0.01 -15.18
CA SER A 44 4.51 -0.65 -16.49
C SER A 44 3.73 -1.95 -16.39
N ILE A 45 3.24 -2.41 -17.53
CA ILE A 45 2.58 -3.71 -17.66
C ILE A 45 3.27 -4.46 -18.80
N GLU A 46 3.71 -5.68 -18.52
CA GLU A 46 4.34 -6.55 -19.50
C GLU A 46 3.38 -7.70 -19.87
N PRO A 47 3.32 -8.14 -21.12
CA PRO A 47 4.00 -7.60 -22.31
C PRO A 47 3.47 -6.21 -22.70
N GLN A 48 4.36 -5.34 -23.18
CA GLN A 48 4.03 -3.93 -23.42
C GLN A 48 3.02 -3.68 -24.53
N ASN A 49 2.96 -4.56 -25.50
CA ASN A 49 2.13 -4.39 -26.70
C ASN A 49 0.70 -4.90 -26.53
N GLY A 50 0.35 -5.36 -25.35
CA GLY A 50 -0.96 -5.90 -25.06
C GLY A 50 -0.93 -7.41 -24.85
N GLY A 51 -2.05 -7.93 -24.37
CA GLY A 51 -2.23 -9.35 -24.08
C GLY A 51 -3.60 -9.84 -24.52
N LEU A 52 -3.83 -11.12 -24.31
CA LEU A 52 -5.12 -11.76 -24.59
C LEU A 52 -5.97 -11.79 -23.32
N ALA A 53 -7.19 -11.31 -23.43
CA ALA A 53 -8.12 -11.30 -22.32
C ALA A 53 -8.35 -12.70 -21.76
N GLY A 54 -8.23 -12.84 -20.44
CA GLY A 54 -8.45 -14.11 -19.76
C GLY A 54 -7.36 -15.18 -19.96
N ILE A 55 -6.31 -14.90 -20.72
CA ILE A 55 -5.29 -15.90 -21.08
C ILE A 55 -3.86 -15.45 -20.76
N THR A 56 -3.45 -14.30 -21.26
CA THR A 56 -2.07 -13.83 -21.10
C THR A 56 -1.82 -13.42 -19.65
N ILE A 57 -0.83 -14.03 -19.02
CA ILE A 57 -0.42 -13.61 -17.68
C ILE A 57 0.35 -12.31 -17.80
N LEU A 58 -0.17 -11.27 -17.15
CA LEU A 58 0.42 -9.94 -17.19
C LEU A 58 1.34 -9.75 -15.99
N THR A 59 2.46 -9.10 -16.23
CA THR A 59 3.36 -8.66 -15.15
C THR A 59 3.17 -7.16 -14.94
N ILE A 60 2.68 -6.78 -13.79
CA ILE A 60 2.46 -5.39 -13.42
C ILE A 60 3.59 -4.96 -12.51
N ASN A 61 4.39 -4.01 -12.97
CA ASN A 61 5.49 -3.45 -12.20
C ASN A 61 5.05 -2.15 -11.53
N GLY A 62 5.48 -1.97 -10.31
CA GLY A 62 5.10 -0.80 -9.55
C GLY A 62 5.76 -0.75 -8.19
N ALA A 63 5.07 -0.19 -7.23
CA ALA A 63 5.55 -0.06 -5.86
C ALA A 63 4.40 -0.07 -4.87
N ASN A 64 4.73 -0.35 -3.62
CA ASN A 64 3.80 -0.32 -2.48
C ASN A 64 2.66 -1.33 -2.57
N PHE A 65 2.86 -2.43 -3.28
CA PHE A 65 1.96 -3.56 -3.22
C PHE A 65 2.14 -4.30 -1.89
N SER A 66 1.12 -5.02 -1.46
CA SER A 66 1.24 -5.87 -0.28
C SER A 66 2.01 -7.14 -0.64
N SER A 67 2.91 -7.56 0.23
CA SER A 67 3.55 -8.88 0.12
C SER A 67 2.57 -10.04 0.36
N ASP A 68 1.48 -9.75 1.05
CA ASP A 68 0.35 -10.67 1.16
C ASP A 68 -0.55 -10.48 -0.05
N LEU A 69 -0.55 -11.45 -0.96
CA LEU A 69 -1.27 -11.35 -2.23
C LEU A 69 -2.77 -11.13 -2.05
N SER A 70 -3.35 -11.68 -1.01
CA SER A 70 -4.78 -11.55 -0.73
C SER A 70 -5.21 -10.11 -0.44
N LYS A 71 -4.27 -9.25 -0.10
CA LYS A 71 -4.52 -7.83 0.20
C LYS A 71 -4.44 -6.93 -1.02
N ASN A 72 -4.00 -7.45 -2.16
CA ASN A 72 -3.96 -6.69 -3.41
C ASN A 72 -5.18 -7.04 -4.25
N GLU A 73 -5.71 -6.04 -4.94
CA GLU A 73 -6.76 -6.24 -5.93
C GLU A 73 -6.41 -5.46 -7.18
N VAL A 74 -6.48 -6.11 -8.33
CA VAL A 74 -6.20 -5.49 -9.63
C VAL A 74 -7.48 -5.43 -10.42
N TYR A 75 -7.80 -4.25 -10.94
CA TYR A 75 -9.02 -4.01 -11.70
C TYR A 75 -8.71 -3.65 -13.14
N PHE A 76 -9.48 -4.24 -14.04
CA PHE A 76 -9.42 -4.01 -15.49
C PHE A 76 -10.79 -3.47 -15.92
N ASN A 77 -10.89 -2.16 -16.17
CA ASN A 77 -12.18 -1.48 -16.40
C ASN A 77 -13.20 -1.78 -15.28
N GLY A 78 -12.72 -1.84 -14.04
CA GLY A 78 -13.58 -2.15 -12.89
C GLY A 78 -13.83 -3.63 -12.66
N VAL A 79 -13.36 -4.52 -13.52
CA VAL A 79 -13.47 -5.96 -13.35
C VAL A 79 -12.19 -6.53 -12.74
N LYS A 80 -12.33 -7.32 -11.70
CA LYS A 80 -11.21 -7.86 -10.94
C LYS A 80 -10.48 -8.95 -11.71
N GLY A 81 -9.15 -8.85 -11.77
CA GLY A 81 -8.28 -9.91 -12.27
C GLY A 81 -7.85 -10.86 -11.16
N GLU A 82 -7.23 -11.96 -11.55
CA GLU A 82 -6.72 -12.98 -10.62
C GLU A 82 -5.23 -12.81 -10.42
N ILE A 83 -4.79 -12.55 -9.18
CA ILE A 83 -3.38 -12.41 -8.84
C ILE A 83 -2.82 -13.80 -8.56
N LEU A 84 -1.78 -14.18 -9.31
CA LEU A 84 -1.16 -15.50 -9.22
C LEU A 84 0.11 -15.49 -8.38
N GLU A 85 0.92 -14.45 -8.53
CA GLU A 85 2.17 -14.27 -7.80
C GLU A 85 2.41 -12.79 -7.58
N GLY A 86 3.33 -12.46 -6.68
CA GLY A 86 3.70 -11.07 -6.53
C GLY A 86 4.62 -10.78 -5.36
N SER A 87 5.07 -9.54 -5.34
CA SER A 87 5.89 -8.95 -4.30
C SER A 87 5.43 -7.51 -4.08
N SER A 88 6.16 -6.75 -3.29
CA SER A 88 5.86 -5.33 -3.08
C SER A 88 6.04 -4.47 -4.33
N THR A 89 6.73 -4.97 -5.37
CA THR A 89 7.04 -4.21 -6.58
C THR A 89 6.53 -4.84 -7.86
N GLN A 90 6.01 -6.04 -7.81
CA GLN A 90 5.57 -6.76 -9.01
C GLN A 90 4.41 -7.68 -8.71
N LEU A 91 3.41 -7.69 -9.58
CA LEU A 91 2.28 -8.61 -9.52
C LEU A 91 2.14 -9.34 -10.84
N LYS A 92 1.93 -10.66 -10.78
CA LYS A 92 1.56 -11.47 -11.95
C LYS A 92 0.08 -11.76 -11.88
N VAL A 93 -0.64 -11.32 -12.90
CA VAL A 93 -2.09 -11.27 -12.90
C VAL A 93 -2.65 -11.88 -14.17
N LYS A 94 -3.66 -12.72 -14.02
CA LYS A 94 -4.49 -13.18 -15.12
C LYS A 94 -5.62 -12.19 -15.31
N PRO A 95 -5.73 -11.52 -16.46
CA PRO A 95 -6.78 -10.54 -16.67
C PRO A 95 -8.14 -11.21 -16.80
N PRO A 96 -9.23 -10.50 -16.49
CA PRO A 96 -10.56 -10.99 -16.79
C PRO A 96 -10.85 -10.94 -18.28
N ILE A 97 -11.99 -11.49 -18.69
CA ILE A 97 -12.42 -11.47 -20.10
C ILE A 97 -13.04 -10.09 -20.39
N VAL A 98 -12.19 -9.09 -20.48
CA VAL A 98 -12.56 -7.73 -20.85
C VAL A 98 -11.73 -7.38 -22.10
N VAL A 99 -12.41 -7.07 -23.18
CA VAL A 99 -11.78 -6.78 -24.47
C VAL A 99 -11.89 -5.29 -24.74
N SER A 100 -10.74 -4.63 -24.89
CA SER A 100 -10.67 -3.22 -25.24
C SER A 100 -9.25 -2.86 -25.66
N ASP A 101 -9.13 -1.91 -26.57
CA ASP A 101 -7.84 -1.36 -26.96
C ASP A 101 -7.22 -0.49 -25.86
N SER A 102 -8.02 -0.08 -24.86
CA SER A 102 -7.57 0.82 -23.81
C SER A 102 -8.28 0.48 -22.51
N VAL A 103 -7.87 -0.62 -21.90
CA VAL A 103 -8.37 -1.05 -20.58
C VAL A 103 -7.71 -0.22 -19.49
N GLN A 104 -8.49 0.33 -18.59
CA GLN A 104 -7.97 1.04 -17.43
C GLN A 104 -7.57 0.03 -16.35
N VAL A 105 -6.28 0.00 -16.05
CA VAL A 105 -5.73 -0.90 -15.02
C VAL A 105 -5.36 -0.09 -13.79
N LYS A 106 -5.87 -0.51 -12.65
CA LYS A 106 -5.52 0.10 -11.36
C LYS A 106 -5.43 -0.98 -10.28
N VAL A 107 -4.70 -0.67 -9.22
CA VAL A 107 -4.49 -1.58 -8.09
C VAL A 107 -4.99 -0.93 -6.81
N SER A 108 -5.60 -1.74 -5.98
CA SER A 108 -6.01 -1.37 -4.63
C SER A 108 -5.30 -2.29 -3.64
N VAL A 109 -4.93 -1.75 -2.49
CA VAL A 109 -4.34 -2.51 -1.39
C VAL A 109 -5.23 -2.38 -0.16
N PHE A 110 -5.49 -3.47 0.51
CA PHE A 110 -6.33 -3.51 1.71
C PHE A 110 -5.86 -2.50 2.75
N LYS A 111 -6.78 -1.71 3.29
CA LYS A 111 -6.56 -0.61 4.24
C LYS A 111 -5.82 0.61 3.69
N VAL A 112 -5.53 0.65 2.41
CA VAL A 112 -5.06 1.86 1.74
C VAL A 112 -6.24 2.46 1.01
N GLU A 113 -6.59 3.71 1.33
CA GLU A 113 -7.80 4.34 0.80
C GLU A 113 -7.70 4.64 -0.68
N ASP A 114 -6.52 5.04 -1.12
CA ASP A 114 -6.32 5.48 -2.49
C ASP A 114 -5.93 4.32 -3.40
N PHE A 115 -6.50 4.32 -4.59
CA PHE A 115 -6.04 3.43 -5.66
C PHE A 115 -4.71 3.90 -6.20
N SER A 116 -4.05 3.00 -6.94
CA SER A 116 -2.90 3.37 -7.75
C SER A 116 -3.28 4.37 -8.84
N ASN A 117 -2.28 4.95 -9.49
CA ASN A 117 -2.48 5.59 -10.79
C ASN A 117 -3.05 4.59 -11.79
N ILE A 118 -3.64 5.10 -12.86
CA ILE A 118 -4.23 4.27 -13.91
C ILE A 118 -3.23 4.14 -15.07
N LEU A 119 -3.01 2.90 -15.52
CA LEU A 119 -2.33 2.63 -16.77
C LEU A 119 -3.35 2.09 -17.77
N PHE A 120 -3.19 2.45 -19.03
CA PHE A 120 -4.02 1.94 -20.11
C PHE A 120 -3.32 0.77 -20.77
N TYR A 121 -4.06 -0.29 -21.02
CA TYR A 121 -3.51 -1.53 -21.55
C TYR A 121 -4.46 -2.16 -22.55
N LYS A 122 -3.90 -2.73 -23.61
CA LYS A 122 -4.70 -3.40 -24.63
C LYS A 122 -4.94 -4.86 -24.27
N LEU A 123 -6.20 -5.25 -24.23
CA LEU A 123 -6.61 -6.65 -24.09
C LEU A 123 -7.40 -7.05 -25.33
N ALA A 124 -6.80 -7.92 -26.13
CA ALA A 124 -7.43 -8.44 -27.32
C ALA A 124 -8.27 -9.68 -27.00
N PRO A 125 -9.28 -10.00 -27.82
CA PRO A 125 -10.02 -11.24 -27.64
C PRO A 125 -9.10 -12.43 -27.88
N ALA A 126 -9.31 -13.49 -27.09
CA ALA A 126 -8.63 -14.75 -27.34
C ALA A 126 -9.04 -15.31 -28.68
N ALA A 127 -8.08 -15.70 -29.51
CA ALA A 127 -8.37 -16.35 -30.76
C ALA A 127 -9.02 -17.71 -30.52
N VAL A 128 -10.08 -17.98 -31.22
CA VAL A 128 -10.83 -19.24 -31.12
C VAL A 128 -10.30 -20.22 -32.17
#